data_9bb04af6d79c0bc36724ebe122a93e4c
#
_entry.id   9bb04af6d79c0bc36724ebe122a93e4c
#
_cell.length_a   1.000
_cell.length_b   1.000
_cell.length_c   1.000
_cell.angle_alpha   90.00
_cell.angle_beta   90.00
_cell.angle_gamma   90.00
#
_symmetry.space_group_name_H-M   'P 1'
#
loop_
_entity.id
_entity.type
_entity.pdbx_description
1 polymer ?
#
loop_
_entity_poly.entity_id
_entity_poly.type
_entity_poly.pdbx_seq_one_letter_code
_entity_poly.pdbx_strand_id
1 'polypeptide(L)' 'MPADRPHDVTSLTAAQLERAKRDLEISLALAFPGSPVRVTIQAEMTAIDAELAERGGTR' A
#
# COMPACT_ATOMS: atom_id res chain seq x y z
N MET A 1 3.14 -8.10 -21.16
CA MET A 1 3.23 -7.91 -20.68
C MET A 1 3.61 -7.76 -19.83
N PRO A 2 3.60 -7.71 -19.54
CA PRO A 2 3.99 -7.66 -18.76
C PRO A 2 4.01 -7.12 -17.76
N ALA A 3 3.88 -6.93 -17.52
CA ALA A 3 3.62 -6.33 -16.66
C ALA A 3 3.86 -6.66 -15.44
N ASP A 4 4.42 -6.91 -15.03
CA ASP A 4 4.60 -7.28 -13.89
C ASP A 4 5.02 -6.30 -13.05
N ARG A 5 4.30 -5.38 -12.64
CA ARG A 5 4.55 -4.53 -11.70
C ARG A 5 4.35 -5.14 -10.41
N PRO A 6 5.30 -5.38 -9.57
CA PRO A 6 5.12 -6.01 -8.27
C PRO A 6 4.28 -5.18 -7.34
N HIS A 7 4.19 -3.89 -7.57
CA HIS A 7 3.41 -3.06 -6.68
C HIS A 7 2.13 -2.61 -7.31
N ASP A 8 1.64 -3.37 -8.25
CA ASP A 8 0.40 -2.99 -8.90
C ASP A 8 -0.76 -3.31 -7.98
N VAL A 9 -1.24 -2.31 -7.27
CA VAL A 9 -2.31 -2.54 -6.29
C VAL A 9 -3.61 -2.97 -6.94
N THR A 10 -3.78 -2.70 -8.23
CA THR A 10 -5.03 -3.08 -8.86
C THR A 10 -5.14 -4.57 -9.09
N SER A 11 -4.05 -5.30 -9.00
CA SER A 11 -4.10 -6.73 -9.20
C SER A 11 -4.20 -7.50 -7.89
N LEU A 12 -4.24 -6.82 -6.76
CA LEU A 12 -4.31 -7.49 -5.48
C LEU A 12 -5.75 -7.63 -5.02
N THR A 13 -6.02 -8.67 -4.25
CA THR A 13 -7.33 -8.80 -3.64
C THR A 13 -7.46 -7.81 -2.49
N ALA A 14 -8.69 -7.58 -2.04
CA ALA A 14 -8.89 -6.69 -0.91
C ALA A 14 -8.16 -7.20 0.33
N ALA A 15 -8.17 -8.50 0.56
CA ALA A 15 -7.47 -9.05 1.70
C ALA A 15 -5.97 -8.83 1.58
N GLN A 16 -5.44 -8.97 0.37
CA GLN A 16 -4.02 -8.72 0.15
C GLN A 16 -3.67 -7.26 0.36
N LEU A 17 -4.56 -6.37 -0.06
CA LEU A 17 -4.32 -4.95 0.13
C LEU A 17 -4.30 -4.59 1.61
N GLU A 18 -5.22 -5.15 2.37
CA GLU A 18 -5.26 -4.85 3.78
C GLU A 18 -4.04 -5.39 4.50
N ARG A 19 -3.59 -6.57 4.11
CA ARG A 19 -2.40 -7.12 4.69
C ARG A 19 -1.19 -6.28 4.33
N ALA A 20 -1.09 -5.85 3.07
CA ALA A 20 0.02 -5.02 2.66
C ALA A 20 0.03 -3.70 3.42
N LYS A 21 -1.15 -3.14 3.64
CA LYS A 21 -1.23 -1.89 4.39
C LYS A 21 -0.73 -2.08 5.80
N ARG A 22 -1.12 -3.17 6.44
CA ARG A 22 -0.67 -3.43 7.78
C ARG A 22 0.85 -3.60 7.84
N ASP A 23 1.41 -4.33 6.86
CA ASP A 23 2.85 -4.49 6.82
C ASP A 23 3.56 -3.17 6.64
N LEU A 24 2.99 -2.30 5.81
CA LEU A 24 3.58 -0.98 5.61
C LEU A 24 3.51 -0.13 6.87
N GLU A 25 2.43 -0.26 7.62
CA GLU A 25 2.33 0.47 8.87
C GLU A 25 3.42 0.04 9.85
N ILE A 26 3.69 -1.25 9.91
CA ILE A 26 4.76 -1.74 10.76
C ILE A 26 6.09 -1.21 10.28
N SER A 27 6.33 -1.25 8.99
CA SER A 27 7.58 -0.75 8.43
C SER A 27 7.76 0.73 8.72
N LEU A 28 6.67 1.48 8.62
CA LEU A 28 6.73 2.91 8.89
C LEU A 28 7.10 3.17 10.34
N ALA A 29 6.53 2.38 11.24
CA ALA A 29 6.83 2.56 12.65
C ALA A 29 8.29 2.25 12.97
N LEU A 30 8.89 1.36 12.20
CA LEU A 30 10.27 0.99 12.42
C LEU A 30 11.27 1.90 11.71
N ALA A 31 10.80 2.69 10.77
CA ALA A 31 11.70 3.55 10.01
C ALA A 31 12.09 4.77 10.84
N PHE A 32 13.32 5.19 10.68
CA PHE A 32 13.79 6.38 11.38
C PHE A 32 13.03 7.60 10.90
N PRO A 33 12.76 8.54 11.78
CA PRO A 33 12.19 9.82 11.36
C PRO A 33 13.15 10.47 10.37
N GLY A 34 12.66 10.96 9.30
CA GLY A 34 13.51 11.58 8.30
C GLY A 34 14.09 10.63 7.30
N SER A 35 13.87 9.34 7.46
CA SER A 35 14.36 8.40 6.48
C SER A 35 13.58 8.54 5.17
N PRO A 36 14.27 8.52 4.03
CA PRO A 36 13.55 8.63 2.76
C PRO A 36 12.58 7.48 2.53
N VAL A 37 12.79 6.35 3.15
CA VAL A 37 11.89 5.22 2.96
C VAL A 37 10.51 5.52 3.52
N ARG A 38 10.40 6.45 4.46
CA ARG A 38 9.10 6.81 5.00
C ARG A 38 8.21 7.41 3.92
N VAL A 39 8.79 8.21 3.03
CA VAL A 39 8.02 8.81 1.96
C VAL A 39 7.50 7.72 1.03
N THR A 40 8.34 6.75 0.70
CA THR A 40 7.92 5.66 -0.16
C THR A 40 6.81 4.85 0.48
N ILE A 41 6.95 4.54 1.77
CA ILE A 41 5.94 3.76 2.46
C ILE A 41 4.62 4.51 2.50
N GLN A 42 4.66 5.79 2.80
CA GLN A 42 3.44 6.58 2.87
C GLN A 42 2.76 6.66 1.52
N ALA A 43 3.54 6.79 0.46
CA ALA A 43 2.96 6.83 -0.88
C ALA A 43 2.27 5.52 -1.21
N GLU A 44 2.86 4.41 -0.81
CA GLU A 44 2.26 3.12 -1.08
C GLU A 44 1.00 2.92 -0.25
N MET A 45 1.00 3.37 0.99
CA MET A 45 -0.20 3.28 1.81
C MET A 45 -1.33 4.10 1.23
N THR A 46 -1.01 5.27 0.72
CA THR A 46 -2.02 6.11 0.10
C THR A 46 -2.61 5.43 -1.13
N ALA A 47 -1.76 4.80 -1.92
CA ALA A 47 -2.25 4.09 -3.11
C ALA A 47 -3.16 2.93 -2.71
N ILE A 48 -2.82 2.21 -1.66
CA ILE A 48 -3.65 1.11 -1.20
C ILE A 48 -4.99 1.63 -0.68
N ASP A 49 -4.96 2.70 0.09
CA ASP A 49 -6.20 3.28 0.59
C ASP A 49 -7.10 3.73 -0.55
N ALA A 50 -6.53 4.34 -1.57
CA ALA A 50 -7.30 4.79 -2.70
C ALA A 50 -7.93 3.60 -3.44
N GLU A 51 -7.17 2.53 -3.58
CA GLU A 51 -7.69 1.36 -4.27
C GLU A 51 -8.82 0.72 -3.47
N LEU A 52 -8.65 0.60 -2.17
CA LEU A 52 -9.70 0.03 -1.33
C LEU A 52 -10.95 0.89 -1.37
N ALA A 53 -10.78 2.20 -1.35
CA ALA A 53 -11.92 3.10 -1.41
C ALA A 53 -12.66 2.94 -2.74
N GLU A 54 -11.92 2.79 -3.82
CA GLU A 54 -12.57 2.61 -5.09
C GLU A 54 -13.31 1.31 -5.18
N ARG A 55 -12.79 0.25 -4.58
CA ARG A 55 -13.42 -1.02 -4.72
C ARG A 55 -14.66 -1.12 -3.91
N GLY A 56 -14.63 -0.59 -2.72
CA GLY A 56 -15.70 -0.88 -2.05
C GLY A 56 -16.13 -0.01 -1.24
N GLY A 57 -15.50 0.93 -1.22
CA GLY A 57 -15.82 1.73 -0.33
C GLY A 57 -17.03 2.05 -0.23
N THR A 58 -17.57 1.67 -0.86
CA THR A 58 -18.68 1.95 -0.78
C THR A 58 -19.32 1.35 0.08
N ARG A 59 -19.36 0.99 0.48
CA ARG A 59 -20.07 0.51 1.27
C ARG A 59 -20.40 0.94 1.87
#